data_1bdfcc88c40111b6716470862ee74ba6
#
_entry.id   1bdfcc88c40111b6716470862ee74ba6
#
_cell.length_a   1.000
_cell.length_b   1.000
_cell.length_c   1.000
_cell.angle_alpha   90.00
_cell.angle_beta   90.00
_cell.angle_gamma   90.00
#
_symmetry.space_group_name_H-M   'P 1'
#
loop_
_entity.id
_entity.type
_entity.pdbx_description
1 polymer ?
#
loop_
_entity_poly.entity_id
_entity_poly.type
_entity_poly.pdbx_seq_one_letter_code
_entity_poly.pdbx_strand_id
1 'polypeptide(L)'
;MCIRDREYVILHGPLHGEELDEQFERADFAIGSLGRHRSGITEIKTLKNREYAARGFAFTYSETDADFDAMPYVWKVPADESAVDVPKLIAFQRSLKISPVEIRESVRPLSWKAQMQKVIEEVGLKKTTDE
;
A
#
# COMPACT_ATOMS: atom_id res chain seq x y z
N MET A 1 -21.49 -4.57 -8.84
CA MET A 1 -22.02 -4.08 -7.54
C MET A 1 -22.16 -2.57 -7.64
N CYS A 2 -23.40 -2.08 -7.74
CA CYS A 2 -23.64 -0.63 -7.70
C CYS A 2 -23.53 -0.15 -6.26
N ILE A 3 -22.56 0.72 -5.97
CA ILE A 3 -22.50 1.45 -4.71
C ILE A 3 -23.66 2.46 -4.75
N ARG A 4 -24.80 2.07 -4.18
CA ARG A 4 -26.01 2.93 -4.12
C ARG A 4 -26.03 3.81 -2.89
N ASP A 5 -25.25 3.47 -1.88
CA ASP A 5 -25.21 4.21 -0.63
C ASP A 5 -24.06 5.22 -0.69
N ARG A 6 -24.41 6.46 -1.07
CA ARG A 6 -23.45 7.57 -1.18
C ARG A 6 -23.30 8.35 0.12
N GLU A 7 -24.02 8.01 1.16
CA GLU A 7 -23.94 8.72 2.44
C GLU A 7 -22.56 8.58 3.07
N TYR A 8 -21.93 7.38 2.94
CA TYR A 8 -20.63 7.06 3.52
C TYR A 8 -19.54 6.86 2.48
N VAL A 9 -19.84 7.04 1.19
CA VAL A 9 -18.88 6.84 0.10
C VAL A 9 -18.87 8.04 -0.81
N ILE A 10 -17.71 8.69 -0.90
CA ILE A 10 -17.49 9.84 -1.77
C ILE A 10 -16.60 9.41 -2.94
N LEU A 11 -17.09 9.54 -4.15
CA LEU A 11 -16.33 9.27 -5.37
C LEU A 11 -15.80 10.60 -5.92
N HIS A 12 -14.49 10.83 -5.74
CA HIS A 12 -13.82 12.05 -6.18
C HIS A 12 -13.48 12.08 -7.67
N GLY A 13 -13.54 10.93 -8.35
CA GLY A 13 -13.00 10.80 -9.71
C GLY A 13 -11.46 10.77 -9.72
N PRO A 14 -10.83 10.95 -10.90
CA PRO A 14 -9.38 11.01 -11.02
C PRO A 14 -8.81 12.24 -10.32
N LEU A 15 -7.87 12.05 -9.42
CA LEU A 15 -7.15 13.11 -8.72
C LEU A 15 -5.65 12.99 -8.96
N HIS A 16 -4.95 14.12 -9.04
CA HIS A 16 -3.51 14.19 -9.26
C HIS A 16 -2.87 15.30 -8.43
N GLY A 17 -1.57 15.18 -8.16
CA GLY A 17 -0.80 16.22 -7.49
C GLY A 17 -1.39 16.63 -6.16
N GLU A 18 -1.51 17.93 -5.92
CA GLU A 18 -1.98 18.50 -4.65
C GLU A 18 -3.38 18.04 -4.26
N GLU A 19 -4.30 17.91 -5.21
CA GLU A 19 -5.66 17.43 -4.93
C GLU A 19 -5.67 16.00 -4.36
N LEU A 20 -4.80 15.13 -4.86
CA LEU A 20 -4.61 13.78 -4.34
C LEU A 20 -3.95 13.81 -2.96
N ASP A 21 -2.94 14.63 -2.79
CA ASP A 21 -2.21 14.78 -1.52
C ASP A 21 -3.15 15.25 -0.40
N GLU A 22 -4.03 16.22 -0.67
CA GLU A 22 -5.05 16.68 0.27
C GLU A 22 -5.99 15.55 0.73
N GLN A 23 -6.36 14.63 -0.17
CA GLN A 23 -7.20 13.49 0.23
C GLN A 23 -6.43 12.51 1.13
N PHE A 24 -5.16 12.29 0.86
CA PHE A 24 -4.32 11.49 1.75
C PHE A 24 -4.15 12.13 3.12
N GLU A 25 -3.96 13.44 3.22
CA GLU A 25 -3.86 14.16 4.50
C GLU A 25 -5.12 14.02 5.38
N ARG A 26 -6.28 13.79 4.78
CA ARG A 26 -7.56 13.61 5.46
C ARG A 26 -7.91 12.16 5.78
N ALA A 27 -7.14 11.21 5.27
CA ALA A 27 -7.37 9.79 5.45
C ALA A 27 -6.59 9.24 6.65
N ASP A 28 -7.16 8.26 7.33
CA ASP A 28 -6.52 7.56 8.46
C ASP A 28 -6.03 6.17 8.09
N PHE A 29 -6.56 5.60 7.02
CA PHE A 29 -6.28 4.23 6.59
C PHE A 29 -6.51 4.07 5.09
N ALA A 30 -5.71 3.21 4.44
CA ALA A 30 -5.82 3.00 3.01
C ALA A 30 -6.35 1.60 2.69
N ILE A 31 -7.08 1.48 1.58
CA ILE A 31 -7.64 0.22 1.10
C ILE A 31 -7.05 -0.09 -0.27
N GLY A 32 -6.32 -1.19 -0.32
CA GLY A 32 -5.76 -1.73 -1.55
C GLY A 32 -6.75 -2.55 -2.36
N SER A 33 -6.25 -3.52 -3.11
CA SER A 33 -7.11 -4.37 -3.95
C SER A 33 -7.79 -5.44 -3.11
N LEU A 34 -9.11 -5.60 -3.30
CA LEU A 34 -9.91 -6.61 -2.60
C LEU A 34 -10.50 -7.67 -3.53
N GLY A 35 -10.46 -7.43 -4.84
CA GLY A 35 -11.15 -8.25 -5.85
C GLY A 35 -10.24 -8.97 -6.85
N ARG A 36 -8.93 -9.06 -6.60
CA ARG A 36 -7.96 -9.67 -7.52
C ARG A 36 -8.22 -11.18 -7.74
N HIS A 37 -8.74 -11.87 -6.75
CA HIS A 37 -9.13 -13.27 -6.85
C HIS A 37 -10.14 -13.52 -7.99
N ARG A 38 -11.01 -12.56 -8.30
CA ARG A 38 -11.97 -12.65 -9.44
C ARG A 38 -11.28 -12.74 -10.80
N SER A 39 -10.05 -12.23 -10.90
CA SER A 39 -9.23 -12.29 -12.11
C SER A 39 -8.19 -13.42 -12.06
N GLY A 40 -8.26 -14.31 -11.08
CA GLY A 40 -7.29 -15.38 -10.89
C GLY A 40 -5.90 -14.90 -10.45
N ILE A 41 -5.76 -13.64 -10.04
CA ILE A 41 -4.51 -13.07 -9.56
C ILE A 41 -4.41 -13.29 -8.06
N THR A 42 -3.51 -14.15 -7.63
CA THR A 42 -3.29 -14.47 -6.22
C THR A 42 -2.09 -13.77 -5.62
N GLU A 43 -1.06 -13.53 -6.42
CA GLU A 43 0.17 -12.86 -6.00
C GLU A 43 0.49 -11.70 -6.95
N ILE A 44 0.73 -10.53 -6.40
CA ILE A 44 1.09 -9.34 -7.17
C ILE A 44 1.72 -8.27 -6.28
N LYS A 45 2.77 -7.63 -6.82
CA LYS A 45 3.41 -6.46 -6.20
C LYS A 45 2.85 -5.18 -6.80
N THR A 46 1.86 -4.58 -6.15
CA THR A 46 1.19 -3.39 -6.67
C THR A 46 1.93 -2.09 -6.30
N LEU A 47 1.91 -1.11 -7.19
CA LEU A 47 2.41 0.24 -6.88
C LEU A 47 1.58 0.91 -5.77
N LYS A 48 0.29 0.59 -5.70
CA LYS A 48 -0.64 1.12 -4.70
C LYS A 48 -0.19 0.82 -3.26
N ASN A 49 0.17 -0.43 -2.97
CA ASN A 49 0.66 -0.81 -1.64
C ASN A 49 1.95 -0.06 -1.28
N ARG A 50 2.84 0.10 -2.26
CA ARG A 50 4.10 0.84 -2.09
C ARG A 50 3.86 2.33 -1.85
N GLU A 51 2.92 2.93 -2.56
CA GLU A 51 2.54 4.33 -2.37
C GLU A 51 1.94 4.56 -0.98
N TYR A 52 1.06 3.69 -0.52
CA TYR A 52 0.49 3.81 0.83
C TYR A 52 1.57 3.78 1.91
N ALA A 53 2.47 2.81 1.85
CA ALA A 53 3.57 2.72 2.79
C ALA A 53 4.55 3.90 2.68
N ALA A 54 4.86 4.36 1.46
CA ALA A 54 5.70 5.53 1.23
C ALA A 54 5.07 6.83 1.76
N ARG A 55 3.75 6.90 1.83
CA ARG A 55 3.00 8.00 2.46
C ARG A 55 2.82 7.82 3.98
N GLY A 56 3.23 6.67 4.53
CA GLY A 56 3.14 6.38 5.96
C GLY A 56 1.79 5.84 6.43
N PHE A 57 1.02 5.27 5.51
CA PHE A 57 -0.29 4.70 5.82
C PHE A 57 -0.21 3.24 6.22
N ALA A 58 -1.03 2.87 7.21
CA ALA A 58 -1.48 1.51 7.38
C ALA A 58 -2.56 1.20 6.34
N PHE A 59 -2.63 -0.05 5.89
CA PHE A 59 -3.56 -0.40 4.82
C PHE A 59 -3.98 -1.88 4.85
N THR A 60 -5.01 -2.18 4.08
CA THR A 60 -5.52 -3.54 3.88
C THR A 60 -5.55 -3.92 2.40
N TYR A 61 -5.38 -5.19 2.11
CA TYR A 61 -5.52 -5.79 0.78
C TYR A 61 -5.74 -7.31 0.93
N SER A 62 -6.10 -7.99 -0.17
CA SER A 62 -6.44 -9.41 -0.14
C SER A 62 -5.44 -10.33 -0.84
N GLU A 63 -4.77 -9.86 -1.88
CA GLU A 63 -3.75 -10.63 -2.61
C GLU A 63 -2.49 -10.90 -1.77
N THR A 64 -1.61 -11.77 -2.24
CA THR A 64 -0.28 -11.96 -1.65
C THR A 64 0.69 -10.92 -2.21
N ASP A 65 1.34 -10.18 -1.33
CA ASP A 65 2.45 -9.29 -1.63
C ASP A 65 3.58 -9.54 -0.61
N ALA A 66 4.59 -10.28 -1.04
CA ALA A 66 5.68 -10.73 -0.19
C ALA A 66 6.45 -9.58 0.50
N ASP A 67 6.39 -8.37 -0.04
CA ASP A 67 7.04 -7.21 0.56
C ASP A 67 6.25 -6.66 1.77
N PHE A 68 4.95 -6.96 1.86
CA PHE A 68 4.06 -6.37 2.86
C PHE A 68 3.33 -7.36 3.76
N ASP A 69 3.18 -8.63 3.38
CA ASP A 69 2.35 -9.60 4.11
C ASP A 69 2.75 -9.78 5.57
N ALA A 70 4.03 -9.56 5.91
CA ALA A 70 4.55 -9.67 7.28
C ALA A 70 4.65 -8.32 8.01
N MET A 71 4.25 -7.21 7.39
CA MET A 71 4.40 -5.89 7.99
C MET A 71 3.33 -5.62 9.06
N PRO A 72 3.70 -5.05 10.23
CA PRO A 72 2.79 -4.87 11.36
C PRO A 72 1.68 -3.85 11.11
N TYR A 73 1.80 -3.01 10.09
CA TYR A 73 0.82 -1.99 9.69
C TYR A 73 -0.12 -2.45 8.57
N VAL A 74 -0.04 -3.71 8.19
CA VAL A 74 -0.89 -4.31 7.17
C VAL A 74 -1.92 -5.22 7.82
N TRP A 75 -3.19 -5.04 7.47
CA TRP A 75 -4.26 -5.93 7.87
C TRP A 75 -4.78 -6.70 6.65
N LYS A 76 -4.43 -7.97 6.57
CA LYS A 76 -4.86 -8.84 5.48
C LYS A 76 -6.31 -9.23 5.63
N VAL A 77 -7.03 -9.21 4.51
CA VAL A 77 -8.38 -9.77 4.41
C VAL A 77 -8.38 -10.98 3.49
N PRO A 78 -9.35 -11.90 3.62
CA PRO A 78 -9.48 -13.05 2.73
C PRO A 78 -9.64 -12.63 1.27
N ALA A 79 -9.00 -13.37 0.36
CA ALA A 79 -9.15 -13.19 -1.09
C ALA A 79 -10.40 -13.94 -1.59
N ASP A 80 -11.56 -13.53 -1.12
CA ASP A 80 -12.86 -14.13 -1.43
C ASP A 80 -13.98 -13.06 -1.45
N GLU A 81 -15.23 -13.49 -1.50
CA GLU A 81 -16.41 -12.62 -1.55
C GLU A 81 -16.92 -12.19 -0.16
N SER A 82 -16.21 -12.54 0.92
CA SER A 82 -16.62 -12.14 2.26
C SER A 82 -16.53 -10.64 2.46
N ALA A 83 -17.44 -10.08 3.26
CA ALA A 83 -17.42 -8.67 3.58
C ALA A 83 -16.22 -8.34 4.51
N VAL A 84 -15.62 -7.18 4.30
CA VAL A 84 -14.59 -6.65 5.21
C VAL A 84 -15.24 -6.30 6.55
N ASP A 85 -14.68 -6.80 7.63
CA ASP A 85 -15.11 -6.48 9.00
C ASP A 85 -14.58 -5.09 9.38
N VAL A 86 -15.35 -4.07 9.06
CA VAL A 86 -14.96 -2.66 9.30
C VAL A 86 -14.70 -2.36 10.78
N PRO A 87 -15.51 -2.84 11.75
CA PRO A 87 -15.19 -2.67 13.17
C PRO A 87 -13.82 -3.22 13.57
N LYS A 88 -13.45 -4.39 13.08
CA LYS A 88 -12.11 -4.97 13.33
C LYS A 88 -11.00 -4.19 12.65
N LEU A 89 -11.23 -3.68 11.44
CA LEU A 89 -10.28 -2.81 10.75
C LEU A 89 -10.01 -1.54 11.55
N ILE A 90 -11.05 -0.90 12.06
CA ILE A 90 -10.93 0.30 12.91
C ILE A 90 -10.18 -0.02 14.20
N ALA A 91 -10.49 -1.15 14.84
CA ALA A 91 -9.79 -1.59 16.04
C ALA A 91 -8.30 -1.85 15.78
N PHE A 92 -7.97 -2.47 14.64
CA PHE A 92 -6.59 -2.67 14.21
C PHE A 92 -5.87 -1.32 14.03
N GLN A 93 -6.44 -0.40 13.26
CA GLN A 93 -5.86 0.92 13.03
C GLN A 93 -5.58 1.67 14.33
N ARG A 94 -6.54 1.65 15.27
CA ARG A 94 -6.40 2.30 16.59
C ARG A 94 -5.39 1.63 17.50
N SER A 95 -5.12 0.36 17.31
CA SER A 95 -4.15 -0.42 18.10
C SER A 95 -2.70 -0.25 17.63
N LEU A 96 -2.49 0.34 16.47
CA LEU A 96 -1.16 0.51 15.89
C LEU A 96 -0.29 1.42 16.77
N LYS A 97 0.91 0.95 17.04
CA LYS A 97 1.94 1.70 17.78
C LYS A 97 3.05 2.24 16.87
N ILE A 98 3.06 1.79 15.62
CA ILE A 98 4.02 2.23 14.62
C ILE A 98 3.63 3.61 14.07
N SER A 99 4.57 4.51 13.97
CA SER A 99 4.36 5.85 13.43
C SER A 99 4.38 5.87 11.89
N PRO A 100 3.77 6.88 11.25
CA PRO A 100 3.89 7.07 9.80
C PRO A 100 5.33 7.19 9.31
N VAL A 101 6.23 7.74 10.12
CA VAL A 101 7.66 7.83 9.78
C VAL A 101 8.30 6.45 9.72
N GLU A 102 8.02 5.59 10.70
CA GLU A 102 8.53 4.21 10.73
C GLU A 102 7.98 3.39 9.56
N ILE A 103 6.71 3.57 9.19
CA ILE A 103 6.14 2.93 8.00
C ILE A 103 6.90 3.36 6.75
N ARG A 104 7.14 4.65 6.55
CA ARG A 104 7.93 5.16 5.41
C ARG A 104 9.34 4.60 5.37
N GLU A 105 10.01 4.55 6.51
CA GLU A 105 11.37 4.00 6.59
C GLU A 105 11.42 2.51 6.21
N SER A 106 10.40 1.74 6.56
CA SER A 106 10.34 0.30 6.26
C SER A 106 10.38 -0.01 4.76
N VAL A 107 9.96 0.92 3.90
CA VAL A 107 9.91 0.73 2.44
C VAL A 107 11.07 1.39 1.68
N ARG A 108 12.03 2.00 2.39
CA ARG A 108 13.25 2.54 1.75
C ARG A 108 13.96 1.53 0.84
N PRO A 109 14.11 0.25 1.20
CA PRO A 109 14.72 -0.74 0.33
C PRO A 109 13.97 -0.98 -0.97
N LEU A 110 12.68 -0.60 -1.05
CA LEU A 110 11.85 -0.72 -2.24
C LEU A 110 11.91 0.51 -3.16
N SER A 111 12.64 1.55 -2.78
CA SER A 111 12.80 2.76 -3.59
C SER A 111 13.49 2.46 -4.92
N TRP A 112 13.18 3.23 -5.95
CA TRP A 112 13.86 3.13 -7.25
C TRP A 112 15.37 3.20 -7.13
N LYS A 113 15.89 4.10 -6.28
CA LYS A 113 17.32 4.21 -6.01
C LYS A 113 17.90 2.89 -5.49
N ALA A 114 17.27 2.30 -4.47
CA ALA A 114 17.74 1.04 -3.89
C ALA A 114 17.63 -0.12 -4.88
N GLN A 115 16.57 -0.19 -5.67
CA GLN A 115 16.39 -1.24 -6.68
C GLN A 115 17.41 -1.10 -7.81
N MET A 116 17.66 0.11 -8.31
CA MET A 116 18.68 0.35 -9.33
C MET A 116 20.09 0.06 -8.83
N GLN A 117 20.38 0.37 -7.57
CA GLN A 117 21.68 0.01 -6.96
C GLN A 117 21.91 -1.50 -6.96
N LYS A 118 20.90 -2.31 -6.62
CA LYS A 118 20.99 -3.77 -6.70
C LYS A 118 21.28 -4.26 -8.14
N VAL A 119 20.58 -3.69 -9.12
CA VAL A 119 20.84 -4.03 -10.54
C VAL A 119 22.29 -3.73 -10.94
N ILE A 120 22.80 -2.56 -10.57
CA ILE A 120 24.18 -2.15 -10.84
C ILE A 120 25.18 -3.12 -10.21
N GLU A 121 24.94 -3.55 -8.98
CA GLU A 121 25.78 -4.51 -8.27
C GLU A 121 25.74 -5.90 -8.92
N GLU A 122 24.56 -6.39 -9.30
CA GLU A 122 24.37 -7.70 -9.94
C GLU A 122 25.01 -7.79 -11.33
N VAL A 123 24.94 -6.71 -12.13
CA VAL A 123 25.55 -6.69 -13.46
C VAL A 123 27.03 -6.28 -13.42
N GLY A 124 27.60 -6.04 -12.25
CA GLY A 124 29.02 -5.73 -12.07
C GLY A 124 29.46 -4.38 -12.64
N LEU A 125 28.53 -3.46 -12.87
CA LEU A 125 28.84 -2.08 -13.26
C LEU A 125 29.44 -1.35 -12.05
N LYS A 126 30.78 -1.32 -11.97
CA LYS A 126 31.48 -0.45 -11.03
C LYS A 126 31.21 1.01 -11.40
N LYS A 127 30.93 1.84 -10.39
CA LYS A 127 31.02 3.29 -10.57
C LYS A 127 32.42 3.60 -11.11
N THR A 128 32.52 4.10 -12.32
CA THR A 128 33.69 4.87 -12.74
C THR A 128 33.72 6.11 -11.86
N THR A 129 34.55 6.09 -10.86
CA THR A 129 34.98 7.32 -10.19
C THR A 129 35.85 8.03 -11.22
N ASP A 130 35.30 9.03 -11.87
CA ASP A 130 36.09 9.99 -12.60
C ASP A 130 36.97 10.72 -11.56
N GLU A 131 38.26 10.58 -11.73
CA GLU A 131 39.27 11.37 -11.06
C GLU A 131 39.18 12.85 -11.49
#